data_6898d1f682861ae565f9adc0c40deb0f
#
_entry.id   6898d1f682861ae565f9adc0c40deb0f
#
_cell.length_a   1.000
_cell.length_b   1.000
_cell.length_c   1.000
_cell.angle_alpha   90.00
_cell.angle_beta   90.00
_cell.angle_gamma   90.00
#
_symmetry.space_group_name_H-M   'P 1'
#
loop_
_entity.id
_entity.type
_entity.pdbx_description
1 polymer ?
#
loop_
_entity_poly.entity_id
_entity_poly.type
_entity_poly.pdbx_seq_one_letter_code
_entity_poly.pdbx_strand_id
1 'polypeptide(L)'
;KRDITLDDLWKNYAFYPKSMGGFNSMNDGKHYSTIKQTKNGQEIIKYQFKNGKKVRTLFKSDDFEIPKIGKYSFSKNEKQLLLATETKSIYRYSSKSVYYIYNIHTDKITKLSDKKVMYATFSPNGDKIAYVLDNNLFIKDIKSEIITQVTNDGKKNHIINGASDWVYEEEFALVRS
;
A
#
# COMPACT_ATOMS: atom_id res chain seq x y z
N LYS A 1 -38.62 16.94 -19.97
CA LYS A 1 -37.18 16.96 -20.31
C LYS A 1 -36.67 18.35 -19.98
N ARG A 2 -35.56 18.45 -19.26
CA ARG A 2 -34.82 19.69 -19.08
C ARG A 2 -33.55 19.65 -19.86
N ASP A 3 -33.05 20.78 -20.31
CA ASP A 3 -31.78 20.86 -21.02
C ASP A 3 -30.61 20.67 -20.03
N ILE A 4 -29.52 20.13 -20.54
CA ILE A 4 -28.26 19.97 -19.81
C ILE A 4 -27.63 21.36 -19.71
N THR A 5 -27.27 21.78 -18.50
CA THR A 5 -26.62 23.07 -18.25
C THR A 5 -25.12 22.90 -17.98
N LEU A 6 -24.36 23.98 -18.11
CA LEU A 6 -22.95 23.99 -17.70
C LEU A 6 -22.78 23.69 -16.20
N ASP A 7 -23.73 24.12 -15.40
CA ASP A 7 -23.75 23.80 -13.96
C ASP A 7 -23.90 22.29 -13.72
N ASP A 8 -24.71 21.58 -14.52
CA ASP A 8 -24.84 20.14 -14.40
C ASP A 8 -23.51 19.41 -14.72
N LEU A 9 -22.76 19.94 -15.69
CA LEU A 9 -21.50 19.33 -16.12
C LEU A 9 -20.33 19.63 -15.18
N TRP A 10 -20.15 20.91 -14.80
CA TRP A 10 -18.93 21.39 -14.19
C TRP A 10 -19.06 21.73 -12.70
N LYS A 11 -20.26 22.01 -12.20
CA LYS A 11 -20.50 22.36 -10.80
C LYS A 11 -21.11 21.20 -10.01
N ASN A 12 -22.14 20.58 -10.58
CA ASN A 12 -22.90 19.53 -9.90
C ASN A 12 -22.38 18.13 -10.23
N TYR A 13 -21.52 17.99 -11.25
CA TYR A 13 -20.99 16.70 -11.73
C TYR A 13 -22.11 15.65 -11.91
N ALA A 14 -23.30 16.08 -12.42
CA ALA A 14 -24.51 15.26 -12.49
C ALA A 14 -24.34 13.99 -13.34
N PHE A 15 -23.42 14.01 -14.29
CA PHE A 15 -23.12 12.88 -15.19
C PHE A 15 -21.79 12.20 -14.90
N TYR A 16 -21.18 12.51 -13.75
CA TYR A 16 -19.91 11.86 -13.41
C TYR A 16 -20.14 10.37 -13.14
N PRO A 17 -19.42 9.46 -13.81
CA PRO A 17 -19.62 8.04 -13.62
C PRO A 17 -19.27 7.65 -12.18
N LYS A 18 -20.08 6.84 -11.55
CA LYS A 18 -19.71 6.20 -10.29
C LYS A 18 -18.55 5.24 -10.56
N SER A 19 -17.37 5.58 -10.10
CA SER A 19 -16.22 4.68 -10.14
C SER A 19 -16.19 3.79 -8.91
N MET A 20 -15.77 2.55 -9.07
CA MET A 20 -15.38 1.72 -7.96
C MET A 20 -13.98 2.16 -7.54
N GLY A 21 -13.79 2.57 -6.28
CA GLY A 21 -12.47 2.88 -5.72
C GLY A 21 -11.51 1.70 -5.86
N GLY A 22 -10.22 1.95 -5.67
CA GLY A 22 -9.20 0.90 -5.78
C GLY A 22 -9.55 -0.33 -4.93
N PHE A 23 -9.43 -1.50 -5.52
CA PHE A 23 -9.62 -2.78 -4.83
C PHE A 23 -8.47 -3.73 -5.14
N ASN A 24 -8.21 -4.66 -4.23
CA ASN A 24 -7.25 -5.75 -4.43
C ASN A 24 -8.02 -7.06 -4.61
N SER A 25 -7.84 -7.72 -5.77
CA SER A 25 -8.35 -9.08 -5.98
C SER A 25 -7.65 -10.04 -5.03
N MET A 26 -8.41 -10.99 -4.50
CA MET A 26 -7.85 -12.06 -3.65
C MET A 26 -7.51 -13.30 -4.49
N ASN A 27 -6.59 -14.11 -3.99
CA ASN A 27 -6.05 -15.28 -4.70
C ASN A 27 -7.11 -16.34 -5.05
N ASP A 28 -8.22 -16.37 -4.32
CA ASP A 28 -9.31 -17.31 -4.56
C ASP A 28 -10.15 -16.97 -5.80
N GLY A 29 -9.92 -15.84 -6.46
CA GLY A 29 -10.65 -15.36 -7.64
C GLY A 29 -12.14 -15.07 -7.40
N LYS A 30 -12.61 -15.19 -6.17
CA LYS A 30 -14.03 -15.02 -5.78
C LYS A 30 -14.26 -13.78 -4.94
N HIS A 31 -13.19 -13.25 -4.35
CA HIS A 31 -13.25 -12.13 -3.41
C HIS A 31 -12.30 -11.01 -3.79
N TYR A 32 -12.63 -9.83 -3.31
CA TYR A 32 -11.77 -8.66 -3.36
C TYR A 32 -11.78 -7.95 -2.01
N SER A 33 -10.82 -7.10 -1.78
CA SER A 33 -10.77 -6.23 -0.61
C SER A 33 -10.64 -4.78 -1.02
N THR A 34 -11.12 -3.87 -0.18
CA THR A 34 -10.98 -2.42 -0.38
C THR A 34 -10.91 -1.71 0.96
N ILE A 35 -10.33 -0.52 0.96
CA ILE A 35 -10.37 0.39 2.11
C ILE A 35 -11.72 1.12 2.12
N LYS A 36 -12.37 1.12 3.27
CA LYS A 36 -13.57 1.92 3.53
C LYS A 36 -13.29 2.91 4.64
N GLN A 37 -13.62 4.18 4.41
CA GLN A 37 -13.57 5.20 5.44
C GLN A 37 -14.76 5.04 6.39
N THR A 38 -14.52 5.09 7.69
CA THR A 38 -15.51 5.09 8.76
C THR A 38 -15.55 6.44 9.47
N LYS A 39 -16.40 6.60 10.46
CA LYS A 39 -16.45 7.84 11.26
C LYS A 39 -15.16 8.07 12.07
N ASN A 40 -14.56 6.98 12.56
CA ASN A 40 -13.43 7.04 13.49
C ASN A 40 -12.10 6.69 12.82
N GLY A 41 -12.12 6.05 11.61
CA GLY A 41 -10.89 5.63 10.94
C GLY A 41 -11.13 4.93 9.62
N GLN A 42 -10.45 3.82 9.38
CA GLN A 42 -10.52 3.06 8.14
C GLN A 42 -10.66 1.56 8.42
N GLU A 43 -11.43 0.88 7.58
CA GLU A 43 -11.52 -0.57 7.56
C GLU A 43 -11.00 -1.11 6.23
N ILE A 44 -10.26 -2.24 6.25
CA ILE A 44 -10.01 -3.07 5.08
C ILE A 44 -11.02 -4.21 5.12
N ILE A 45 -11.89 -4.28 4.12
CA ILE A 45 -13.05 -5.19 4.11
C ILE A 45 -12.95 -6.14 2.92
N LYS A 46 -13.21 -7.42 3.16
CA LYS A 46 -13.35 -8.46 2.15
C LYS A 46 -14.79 -8.55 1.66
N TYR A 47 -14.97 -8.58 0.33
CA TYR A 47 -16.24 -8.68 -0.37
C TYR A 47 -16.25 -9.82 -1.38
N GLN A 48 -17.43 -10.29 -1.75
CA GLN A 48 -17.62 -11.24 -2.85
C GLN A 48 -17.75 -10.50 -4.19
N PHE A 49 -17.09 -10.96 -5.24
CA PHE A 49 -17.30 -10.43 -6.59
C PHE A 49 -18.71 -10.68 -7.10
N LYS A 50 -19.28 -11.86 -6.83
CA LYS A 50 -20.58 -12.29 -7.37
C LYS A 50 -21.73 -11.33 -7.05
N ASN A 51 -21.74 -10.72 -5.88
CA ASN A 51 -22.90 -9.94 -5.41
C ASN A 51 -22.53 -8.68 -4.60
N GLY A 52 -21.24 -8.37 -4.46
CA GLY A 52 -20.76 -7.24 -3.69
C GLY A 52 -21.02 -7.33 -2.18
N LYS A 53 -21.43 -8.49 -1.66
CA LYS A 53 -21.71 -8.63 -0.22
C LYS A 53 -20.42 -8.64 0.59
N LYS A 54 -20.44 -7.92 1.71
CA LYS A 54 -19.38 -7.96 2.74
C LYS A 54 -19.26 -9.37 3.30
N VAL A 55 -18.03 -9.91 3.32
CA VAL A 55 -17.72 -11.20 3.93
C VAL A 55 -17.24 -10.99 5.37
N ARG A 56 -16.20 -10.19 5.53
CA ARG A 56 -15.68 -9.81 6.85
C ARG A 56 -14.80 -8.57 6.77
N THR A 57 -14.58 -7.93 7.91
CA THR A 57 -13.52 -6.94 8.08
C THR A 57 -12.21 -7.69 8.31
N LEU A 58 -11.14 -7.29 7.59
CA LEU A 58 -9.80 -7.87 7.71
C LEU A 58 -8.91 -7.06 8.64
N PHE A 59 -9.17 -5.75 8.73
CA PHE A 59 -8.40 -4.80 9.54
C PHE A 59 -9.27 -3.59 9.89
N LYS A 60 -9.08 -3.05 11.10
CA LYS A 60 -9.66 -1.78 11.54
C LYS A 60 -8.55 -0.89 12.09
N SER A 61 -8.43 0.33 11.59
CA SER A 61 -7.42 1.26 12.09
C SER A 61 -7.70 1.73 13.51
N ASP A 62 -8.97 1.76 13.90
CA ASP A 62 -9.41 2.24 15.22
C ASP A 62 -8.94 1.34 16.37
N ASP A 63 -8.64 0.07 16.07
CA ASP A 63 -8.10 -0.88 17.03
C ASP A 63 -6.60 -0.64 17.29
N PHE A 64 -5.97 0.20 16.50
CA PHE A 64 -4.55 0.52 16.53
C PHE A 64 -4.33 2.00 16.29
N GLU A 65 -3.54 2.67 17.08
CA GLU A 65 -3.20 4.09 16.90
C GLU A 65 -2.24 4.31 15.72
N ILE A 66 -2.70 4.01 14.49
CA ILE A 66 -1.92 4.22 13.27
C ILE A 66 -2.49 5.35 12.41
N PRO A 67 -1.63 6.08 11.69
CA PRO A 67 -2.07 7.11 10.76
C PRO A 67 -2.90 6.55 9.61
N LYS A 68 -3.58 7.44 8.89
CA LYS A 68 -4.39 7.09 7.72
C LYS A 68 -3.61 6.23 6.72
N ILE A 69 -4.20 5.09 6.35
CA ILE A 69 -3.67 4.17 5.35
C ILE A 69 -3.90 4.75 3.95
N GLY A 70 -2.84 4.96 3.20
CA GLY A 70 -2.91 5.37 1.80
C GLY A 70 -2.97 4.18 0.84
N LYS A 71 -2.25 3.09 1.17
CA LYS A 71 -2.13 1.89 0.33
C LYS A 71 -1.89 0.66 1.21
N TYR A 72 -2.30 -0.51 0.74
CA TYR A 72 -1.96 -1.78 1.38
C TYR A 72 -1.71 -2.87 0.34
N SER A 73 -0.99 -3.91 0.75
CA SER A 73 -0.80 -5.13 -0.02
C SER A 73 -0.85 -6.35 0.89
N PHE A 74 -1.20 -7.49 0.31
CA PHE A 74 -1.17 -8.79 1.00
C PHE A 74 0.18 -9.48 0.82
N SER A 75 0.56 -10.30 1.81
CA SER A 75 1.48 -11.41 1.58
C SER A 75 0.85 -12.42 0.59
N LYS A 76 1.67 -13.23 -0.11
CA LYS A 76 1.17 -14.19 -1.11
C LYS A 76 0.14 -15.17 -0.54
N ASN A 77 0.26 -15.56 0.72
CA ASN A 77 -0.68 -16.45 1.42
C ASN A 77 -1.89 -15.71 2.03
N GLU A 78 -2.00 -14.39 1.82
CA GLU A 78 -3.07 -13.51 2.32
C GLU A 78 -3.26 -13.52 3.85
N LYS A 79 -2.25 -13.95 4.60
CA LYS A 79 -2.30 -13.96 6.08
C LYS A 79 -1.82 -12.66 6.71
N GLN A 80 -1.12 -11.83 5.94
CA GLN A 80 -0.55 -10.57 6.42
C GLN A 80 -0.89 -9.42 5.48
N LEU A 81 -0.97 -8.23 6.05
CA LEU A 81 -1.10 -6.95 5.34
C LEU A 81 0.15 -6.12 5.58
N LEU A 82 0.61 -5.47 4.52
CA LEU A 82 1.59 -4.41 4.57
C LEU A 82 0.85 -3.10 4.34
N LEU A 83 0.77 -2.26 5.38
CA LEU A 83 -0.01 -1.03 5.40
C LEU A 83 0.93 0.17 5.23
N ALA A 84 0.75 0.96 4.18
CA ALA A 84 1.52 2.19 3.93
C ALA A 84 0.75 3.40 4.46
N THR A 85 1.37 4.15 5.37
CA THR A 85 0.83 5.36 5.97
C THR A 85 1.78 6.53 5.75
N GLU A 86 1.32 7.75 6.00
CA GLU A 86 2.14 8.97 5.92
C GLU A 86 2.97 9.08 4.63
N THR A 87 2.39 8.65 3.51
CA THR A 87 3.09 8.61 2.22
C THR A 87 3.50 10.01 1.78
N LYS A 88 4.77 10.15 1.41
CA LYS A 88 5.34 11.36 0.82
C LYS A 88 5.88 11.02 -0.57
N SER A 89 5.37 11.69 -1.61
CA SER A 89 5.89 11.57 -2.97
C SER A 89 7.33 12.07 -3.03
N ILE A 90 8.14 11.42 -3.87
CA ILE A 90 9.51 11.81 -4.20
C ILE A 90 9.50 12.41 -5.60
N TYR A 91 9.05 11.62 -6.58
CA TYR A 91 8.83 12.03 -7.97
C TYR A 91 7.40 11.63 -8.39
N ARG A 92 7.14 11.47 -9.69
CA ARG A 92 5.82 11.15 -10.24
C ARG A 92 5.26 9.83 -9.72
N TYR A 93 6.05 8.78 -9.65
CA TYR A 93 5.63 7.43 -9.28
C TYR A 93 6.26 6.94 -7.97
N SER A 94 7.43 7.45 -7.60
CA SER A 94 8.12 7.07 -6.39
C SER A 94 7.61 7.79 -5.15
N SER A 95 7.58 7.08 -4.05
CA SER A 95 7.17 7.60 -2.75
C SER A 95 7.84 6.84 -1.62
N LYS A 96 7.88 7.47 -0.44
CA LYS A 96 8.29 6.85 0.80
C LYS A 96 7.18 6.92 1.83
N SER A 97 7.03 5.87 2.63
CA SER A 97 5.95 5.72 3.61
C SER A 97 6.47 5.13 4.91
N VAL A 98 5.73 5.35 5.98
CA VAL A 98 5.81 4.51 7.18
C VAL A 98 4.99 3.25 6.91
N TYR A 99 5.59 2.09 7.11
CA TYR A 99 4.92 0.82 6.88
C TYR A 99 4.67 0.07 8.17
N TYR A 100 3.50 -0.57 8.24
CA TYR A 100 3.12 -1.48 9.32
C TYR A 100 2.84 -2.86 8.73
N ILE A 101 3.22 -3.89 9.46
CA ILE A 101 2.97 -5.30 9.16
C ILE A 101 1.87 -5.76 10.10
N TYR A 102 0.75 -6.20 9.56
CA TYR A 102 -0.38 -6.69 10.33
C TYR A 102 -0.68 -8.15 10.01
N ASN A 103 -0.79 -8.99 11.02
CA ASN A 103 -1.16 -10.38 10.88
C ASN A 103 -2.67 -10.54 11.12
N ILE A 104 -3.40 -10.96 10.07
CA ILE A 104 -4.87 -11.06 10.07
C ILE A 104 -5.42 -12.12 11.05
N HIS A 105 -4.60 -13.09 11.44
CA HIS A 105 -5.04 -14.18 12.31
C HIS A 105 -4.75 -13.94 13.79
N THR A 106 -3.66 -13.22 14.07
CA THR A 106 -3.22 -12.97 15.46
C THR A 106 -3.49 -11.56 15.93
N ASP A 107 -4.03 -10.71 15.05
CA ASP A 107 -4.27 -9.28 15.27
C ASP A 107 -3.02 -8.52 15.74
N LYS A 108 -1.82 -9.09 15.49
CA LYS A 108 -0.55 -8.43 15.83
C LYS A 108 -0.18 -7.42 14.74
N ILE A 109 0.12 -6.19 15.15
CA ILE A 109 0.68 -5.15 14.28
C ILE A 109 2.09 -4.80 14.74
N THR A 110 3.01 -4.60 13.79
CA THR A 110 4.39 -4.16 14.06
C THR A 110 4.81 -3.14 13.02
N LYS A 111 5.62 -2.17 13.42
CA LYS A 111 6.19 -1.19 12.51
C LYS A 111 7.38 -1.80 11.77
N LEU A 112 7.48 -1.56 10.46
CA LEU A 112 8.57 -2.10 9.64
C LEU A 112 9.90 -1.41 9.97
N SER A 113 9.89 -0.08 10.06
CA SER A 113 11.04 0.78 10.32
C SER A 113 10.58 2.08 10.98
N ASP A 114 11.42 2.70 11.79
CA ASP A 114 11.13 4.02 12.37
C ASP A 114 11.20 5.16 11.35
N LYS A 115 11.92 4.93 10.24
CA LYS A 115 12.02 5.86 9.13
C LYS A 115 11.03 5.52 8.03
N LYS A 116 10.66 6.51 7.21
CA LYS A 116 9.94 6.28 5.95
C LYS A 116 10.84 5.56 4.96
N VAL A 117 10.36 4.46 4.42
CA VAL A 117 11.08 3.62 3.47
C VAL A 117 10.36 3.56 2.12
N MET A 118 11.09 3.17 1.07
CA MET A 118 10.54 2.98 -0.28
C MET A 118 10.34 1.50 -0.56
N TYR A 119 9.34 1.19 -1.39
CA TYR A 119 9.15 -0.10 -2.07
C TYR A 119 9.07 -1.32 -1.15
N ALA A 120 8.62 -1.16 0.08
CA ALA A 120 8.45 -2.31 0.97
C ALA A 120 7.59 -3.39 0.31
N THR A 121 8.13 -4.62 0.23
CA THR A 121 7.53 -5.73 -0.51
C THR A 121 7.78 -7.04 0.24
N PHE A 122 6.72 -7.86 0.37
CA PHE A 122 6.87 -9.22 0.92
C PHE A 122 7.71 -10.11 0.02
N SER A 123 8.49 -11.01 0.63
CA SER A 123 9.09 -12.15 -0.05
C SER A 123 8.01 -13.11 -0.59
N PRO A 124 8.31 -13.95 -1.59
CA PRO A 124 7.34 -14.89 -2.17
C PRO A 124 6.69 -15.85 -1.17
N ASN A 125 7.42 -16.23 -0.10
CA ASN A 125 6.90 -17.07 0.98
C ASN A 125 6.23 -16.29 2.11
N GLY A 126 6.35 -14.94 2.10
CA GLY A 126 5.73 -14.06 3.09
C GLY A 126 6.46 -13.94 4.43
N ASP A 127 7.66 -14.49 4.56
CA ASP A 127 8.41 -14.51 5.83
C ASP A 127 9.29 -13.27 6.02
N LYS A 128 9.60 -12.56 4.92
CA LYS A 128 10.49 -11.41 4.92
C LYS A 128 9.88 -10.23 4.18
N ILE A 129 10.41 -9.04 4.45
CA ILE A 129 10.08 -7.83 3.71
C ILE A 129 11.39 -7.17 3.27
N ALA A 130 11.52 -6.94 1.96
CA ALA A 130 12.58 -6.12 1.40
C ALA A 130 12.10 -4.67 1.28
N TYR A 131 12.99 -3.71 1.52
CA TYR A 131 12.69 -2.28 1.36
C TYR A 131 13.95 -1.48 1.11
N VAL A 132 13.79 -0.26 0.57
CA VAL A 132 14.89 0.68 0.33
C VAL A 132 14.85 1.79 1.37
N LEU A 133 15.98 2.05 2.01
CA LEU A 133 16.20 3.13 2.94
C LEU A 133 17.57 3.79 2.68
N ASP A 134 17.58 5.12 2.53
CA ASP A 134 18.80 5.90 2.32
C ASP A 134 19.68 5.32 1.19
N ASN A 135 19.04 4.98 0.04
CA ASN A 135 19.64 4.37 -1.17
C ASN A 135 20.26 2.99 -0.96
N ASN A 136 19.96 2.30 0.13
CA ASN A 136 20.41 0.94 0.39
C ASN A 136 19.23 -0.03 0.54
N LEU A 137 19.47 -1.28 0.16
CA LEU A 137 18.53 -2.38 0.27
C LEU A 137 18.64 -3.05 1.64
N PHE A 138 17.49 -3.26 2.27
CA PHE A 138 17.34 -3.94 3.55
C PHE A 138 16.35 -5.08 3.45
N ILE A 139 16.52 -6.10 4.27
CA ILE A 139 15.58 -7.21 4.45
C ILE A 139 15.27 -7.35 5.94
N LYS A 140 13.98 -7.35 6.29
CA LYS A 140 13.51 -7.69 7.64
C LYS A 140 12.89 -9.08 7.63
N ASP A 141 13.35 -9.95 8.53
CA ASP A 141 12.69 -11.20 8.85
C ASP A 141 11.53 -10.91 9.81
N ILE A 142 10.32 -11.34 9.46
CA ILE A 142 9.09 -10.95 10.19
C ILE A 142 8.98 -11.67 11.54
N LYS A 143 9.47 -12.91 11.61
CA LYS A 143 9.36 -13.74 12.82
C LYS A 143 10.40 -13.35 13.87
N SER A 144 11.65 -13.21 13.46
CA SER A 144 12.76 -12.86 14.36
C SER A 144 12.90 -11.35 14.55
N GLU A 145 12.24 -10.54 13.72
CA GLU A 145 12.35 -9.08 13.64
C GLU A 145 13.76 -8.56 13.28
N ILE A 146 14.67 -9.46 12.89
CA ILE A 146 16.05 -9.13 12.50
C ILE A 146 16.03 -8.38 11.16
N ILE A 147 16.75 -7.26 11.13
CA ILE A 147 16.98 -6.46 9.92
C ILE A 147 18.41 -6.72 9.42
N THR A 148 18.53 -7.09 8.16
CA THR A 148 19.81 -7.25 7.47
C THR A 148 19.94 -6.16 6.42
N GLN A 149 21.00 -5.38 6.47
CA GLN A 149 21.39 -4.48 5.39
C GLN A 149 22.10 -5.29 4.31
N VAL A 150 21.58 -5.25 3.07
CA VAL A 150 22.10 -6.02 1.93
C VAL A 150 23.17 -5.26 1.18
N THR A 151 22.96 -3.94 0.99
CA THR A 151 23.92 -3.04 0.33
C THR A 151 24.33 -1.95 1.29
N ASN A 152 25.58 -1.45 1.17
CA ASN A 152 26.13 -0.44 2.09
C ASN A 152 26.85 0.72 1.38
N ASP A 153 26.81 0.74 0.05
CA ASP A 153 27.47 1.73 -0.80
C ASP A 153 26.53 2.82 -1.34
N GLY A 154 25.26 2.78 -0.92
CA GLY A 154 24.24 3.75 -1.32
C GLY A 154 24.63 5.19 -0.98
N LYS A 155 24.61 6.06 -1.97
CA LYS A 155 24.98 7.46 -1.85
C LYS A 155 24.04 8.33 -2.66
N LYS A 156 23.46 9.35 -2.01
CA LYS A 156 22.52 10.27 -2.65
C LYS A 156 23.11 10.87 -3.94
N ASN A 157 22.33 10.82 -5.03
CA ASN A 157 22.68 11.31 -6.36
C ASN A 157 23.93 10.64 -6.99
N HIS A 158 24.29 9.45 -6.54
CA HIS A 158 25.48 8.75 -7.02
C HIS A 158 25.28 7.25 -7.14
N ILE A 159 24.90 6.55 -6.07
CA ILE A 159 24.63 5.11 -6.05
C ILE A 159 23.27 4.88 -5.43
N ILE A 160 22.37 4.26 -6.19
CA ILE A 160 20.99 3.95 -5.76
C ILE A 160 20.81 2.45 -5.88
N ASN A 161 20.52 1.78 -4.74
CA ASN A 161 20.26 0.36 -4.70
C ASN A 161 18.77 0.09 -4.52
N GLY A 162 18.19 -0.76 -5.36
CA GLY A 162 16.79 -1.22 -5.25
C GLY A 162 15.73 -0.20 -5.68
N ALA A 163 16.15 0.92 -6.28
CA ALA A 163 15.28 1.95 -6.83
C ALA A 163 15.90 2.51 -8.11
N SER A 164 15.05 3.01 -9.00
CA SER A 164 15.49 3.73 -10.20
C SER A 164 15.80 5.19 -9.89
N ASP A 165 16.62 5.80 -10.74
CA ASP A 165 16.81 7.25 -10.73
C ASP A 165 15.62 7.99 -11.39
N TRP A 166 15.66 9.31 -11.36
CA TRP A 166 14.61 10.15 -11.92
C TRP A 166 14.38 9.93 -13.42
N VAL A 167 15.42 9.73 -14.21
CA VAL A 167 15.32 9.55 -15.67
C VAL A 167 14.60 8.24 -16.00
N TYR A 168 15.01 7.14 -15.38
CA TYR A 168 14.35 5.85 -15.57
C TYR A 168 12.89 5.87 -15.11
N GLU A 169 12.59 6.61 -14.05
CA GLU A 169 11.21 6.76 -13.56
C GLU A 169 10.34 7.56 -14.54
N GLU A 170 10.80 8.70 -15.02
CA GLU A 170 10.01 9.61 -15.87
C GLU A 170 9.86 9.09 -17.30
N GLU A 171 10.92 8.55 -17.89
CA GLU A 171 10.93 8.13 -19.30
C GLU A 171 10.40 6.70 -19.49
N PHE A 172 10.64 5.80 -18.56
CA PHE A 172 10.31 4.37 -18.70
C PHE A 172 9.31 3.86 -17.68
N ALA A 173 8.82 4.70 -16.77
CA ALA A 173 7.97 4.32 -15.64
C ALA A 173 8.59 3.20 -14.77
N LEU A 174 9.91 3.05 -14.77
CA LEU A 174 10.65 2.09 -13.96
C LEU A 174 10.93 2.72 -12.59
N VAL A 175 10.42 2.10 -11.53
CA VAL A 175 10.56 2.61 -10.16
C VAL A 175 11.42 1.73 -9.27
N ARG A 176 11.69 0.51 -9.71
CA ARG A 176 12.50 -0.49 -8.98
C ARG A 176 13.54 -1.10 -9.89
N SER A 177 14.69 -1.42 -9.36
CA SER A 177 15.79 -2.14 -10.01
C SER A 177 16.09 -3.43 -9.26
#